data_1487e184b9be4771c48ff578e6a4170c
#
_entry.id   1487e184b9be4771c48ff578e6a4170c
#
_cell.length_a   1.000
_cell.length_b   1.000
_cell.length_c   1.000
_cell.angle_alpha   90.00
_cell.angle_beta   90.00
_cell.angle_gamma   90.00
#
_symmetry.space_group_name_H-M   'P 1'
#
loop_
_entity.id
_entity.type
_entity.pdbx_description
1 polymer ?
#
loop_
_entity_poly.entity_id
_entity_poly.type
_entity_poly.pdbx_seq_one_letter_code
_entity_poly.pdbx_strand_id
1 'polypeptide(L)'
;MANNYDLPLQPTLNGLYFVPDDDHSFVGEAYWHGIAGESLTIMNLCGLQADGKWDQCDADVLAETDALIGFCCATVNTDDTVNFILSRAVVRDDTWAWATIGAAVYVDVNSGAIVDAASTTEGDFVRKIGYVLSSVAIMFEQLGAVVEVGAAP
;
A
#
# COMPACT_ATOMS: atom_id res chain seq x y z
N MET A 1 -16.61 -16.40 -16.10
CA MET A 1 -16.00 -17.21 -15.03
C MET A 1 -16.28 -16.52 -13.71
N ALA A 2 -16.77 -17.22 -12.71
CA ALA A 2 -16.97 -16.61 -11.40
C ALA A 2 -15.60 -16.14 -10.88
N ASN A 3 -15.56 -14.90 -10.39
CA ASN A 3 -14.43 -14.35 -9.71
C ASN A 3 -14.16 -15.21 -8.45
N ASN A 4 -12.91 -15.51 -8.17
CA ASN A 4 -12.54 -16.29 -6.99
C ASN A 4 -13.03 -15.65 -5.68
N TYR A 5 -13.28 -14.36 -5.67
CA TYR A 5 -13.83 -13.64 -4.52
C TYR A 5 -15.34 -13.78 -4.37
N ASP A 6 -16.03 -14.20 -5.42
CA ASP A 6 -17.47 -14.43 -5.38
C ASP A 6 -17.83 -15.78 -4.77
N LEU A 7 -16.84 -16.63 -4.51
CA LEU A 7 -17.04 -17.95 -3.94
C LEU A 7 -16.87 -17.90 -2.42
N PRO A 8 -17.97 -17.98 -1.65
CA PRO A 8 -17.93 -17.75 -0.20
C PRO A 8 -17.12 -18.79 0.59
N LEU A 9 -16.78 -19.90 -0.01
CA LEU A 9 -16.02 -20.97 0.65
C LEU A 9 -14.51 -20.88 0.41
N GLN A 10 -14.06 -20.00 -0.45
CA GLN A 10 -12.65 -19.95 -0.82
C GLN A 10 -11.73 -19.46 0.31
N PRO A 11 -12.10 -18.46 1.11
CA PRO A 11 -11.27 -18.06 2.24
C PRO A 11 -11.15 -19.14 3.31
N THR A 12 -12.10 -20.06 3.36
CA THR A 12 -12.14 -21.12 4.37
C THR A 12 -11.54 -22.44 3.89
N LEU A 13 -11.24 -22.56 2.60
CA LEU A 13 -10.66 -23.77 2.05
C LEU A 13 -9.17 -23.85 2.43
N ASN A 14 -8.87 -24.50 3.54
CA ASN A 14 -7.52 -24.67 4.08
C ASN A 14 -6.76 -23.38 4.38
N GLY A 15 -7.45 -22.27 4.62
CA GLY A 15 -6.79 -20.97 4.83
C GLY A 15 -6.12 -20.39 3.57
N LEU A 16 -6.45 -20.89 2.40
CA LEU A 16 -5.94 -20.35 1.14
C LEU A 16 -6.74 -19.13 0.74
N TYR A 17 -6.04 -18.03 0.55
CA TYR A 17 -6.58 -16.82 -0.03
C TYR A 17 -6.29 -16.81 -1.53
N PHE A 18 -7.26 -16.34 -2.29
CA PHE A 18 -7.09 -16.23 -3.74
C PHE A 18 -6.34 -14.96 -4.09
N VAL A 19 -5.57 -15.04 -5.16
CA VAL A 19 -4.90 -13.86 -5.72
C VAL A 19 -5.97 -12.94 -6.29
N PRO A 20 -5.88 -11.62 -6.06
CA PRO A 20 -6.76 -10.66 -6.72
C PRO A 20 -6.74 -10.84 -8.23
N ASP A 21 -7.89 -10.99 -8.87
CA ASP A 21 -8.02 -11.22 -10.30
C ASP A 21 -8.64 -10.04 -11.06
N ASP A 22 -9.09 -9.02 -10.34
CA ASP A 22 -9.61 -7.78 -10.89
C ASP A 22 -8.70 -6.58 -10.60
N ASP A 23 -8.83 -5.53 -11.42
CA ASP A 23 -8.20 -4.24 -11.18
C ASP A 23 -8.68 -3.62 -9.87
N HIS A 24 -7.78 -2.91 -9.17
CA HIS A 24 -8.03 -2.30 -7.86
C HIS A 24 -8.60 -3.29 -6.83
N SER A 25 -8.08 -4.50 -6.81
CA SER A 25 -8.52 -5.54 -5.90
C SER A 25 -7.44 -5.92 -4.90
N PHE A 26 -7.88 -6.45 -3.77
CA PHE A 26 -6.99 -6.83 -2.68
C PHE A 26 -7.59 -7.95 -1.86
N VAL A 27 -6.71 -8.79 -1.35
CA VAL A 27 -7.02 -9.83 -0.36
C VAL A 27 -6.04 -9.68 0.79
N GLY A 28 -6.57 -9.47 1.98
CA GLY A 28 -5.74 -9.24 3.15
C GLY A 28 -6.41 -9.66 4.45
N GLU A 29 -5.63 -9.61 5.53
CA GLU A 29 -6.07 -10.08 6.85
C GLU A 29 -6.65 -8.97 7.73
N ALA A 30 -6.24 -7.72 7.51
CA ALA A 30 -6.61 -6.61 8.39
C ALA A 30 -7.09 -5.39 7.60
N TYR A 31 -8.21 -4.86 8.05
CA TYR A 31 -8.83 -3.65 7.52
C TYR A 31 -9.08 -2.66 8.63
N TRP A 32 -9.07 -1.39 8.28
CA TRP A 32 -9.46 -0.32 9.21
C TRP A 32 -10.41 0.66 8.53
N HIS A 33 -11.48 1.01 9.22
CA HIS A 33 -12.41 2.05 8.78
C HIS A 33 -11.94 3.39 9.34
N GLY A 34 -11.38 4.23 8.48
CA GLY A 34 -10.75 5.48 8.87
C GLY A 34 -11.36 6.70 8.20
N ILE A 35 -10.80 7.86 8.50
CA ILE A 35 -11.19 9.16 7.96
C ILE A 35 -10.05 9.67 7.09
N ALA A 36 -10.36 10.13 5.88
CA ALA A 36 -9.41 10.75 4.97
C ALA A 36 -9.03 12.15 5.47
N GLY A 37 -7.75 12.43 5.62
CA GLY A 37 -7.23 13.75 5.99
C GLY A 37 -7.14 14.71 4.80
N GLU A 38 -7.10 14.14 3.60
CA GLU A 38 -7.09 14.83 2.32
C GLU A 38 -7.89 14.04 1.28
N SER A 39 -8.00 14.53 0.05
CA SER A 39 -8.61 13.77 -1.04
C SER A 39 -7.71 12.58 -1.41
N LEU A 40 -8.26 11.37 -1.34
CA LEU A 40 -7.55 10.13 -1.63
C LEU A 40 -8.12 9.47 -2.86
N THR A 41 -7.25 8.84 -3.64
CA THR A 41 -7.64 7.97 -4.75
C THR A 41 -7.51 6.51 -4.33
N ILE A 42 -8.39 5.66 -4.83
CA ILE A 42 -8.27 4.20 -4.62
C ILE A 42 -6.83 3.75 -4.93
N MET A 43 -6.29 2.86 -4.12
CA MET A 43 -4.91 2.34 -4.18
C MET A 43 -3.81 3.34 -3.76
N ASN A 44 -4.13 4.55 -3.30
CA ASN A 44 -3.12 5.35 -2.64
C ASN A 44 -2.61 4.63 -1.39
N LEU A 45 -1.30 4.61 -1.22
CA LEU A 45 -0.67 4.24 0.04
C LEU A 45 -0.80 5.42 1.00
N CYS A 46 -1.40 5.19 2.15
CA CYS A 46 -1.69 6.24 3.13
C CYS A 46 -1.10 5.88 4.50
N GLY A 47 -0.81 6.91 5.29
CA GLY A 47 -0.32 6.81 6.66
C GLY A 47 -1.27 7.46 7.65
N LEU A 48 -1.50 6.80 8.78
CA LEU A 48 -2.31 7.33 9.88
C LEU A 48 -1.54 8.43 10.62
N GLN A 49 -2.07 9.62 10.62
CA GLN A 49 -1.48 10.79 11.26
C GLN A 49 -1.90 10.94 12.73
N ALA A 50 -1.19 11.80 13.46
CA ALA A 50 -1.43 12.03 14.89
C ALA A 50 -2.82 12.60 15.22
N ASP A 51 -3.47 13.24 14.26
CA ASP A 51 -4.84 13.74 14.38
C ASP A 51 -5.92 12.66 14.19
N GLY A 52 -5.50 11.43 13.88
CA GLY A 52 -6.40 10.28 13.65
C GLY A 52 -6.90 10.16 12.21
N LYS A 53 -6.42 10.98 11.29
CA LYS A 53 -6.77 10.93 9.88
C LYS A 53 -5.69 10.27 9.05
N TRP A 54 -6.02 9.91 7.82
CA TRP A 54 -5.13 9.24 6.88
C TRP A 54 -4.76 10.17 5.73
N ASP A 55 -3.47 10.42 5.57
CA ASP A 55 -2.90 11.20 4.47
C ASP A 55 -2.08 10.30 3.55
N GLN A 56 -1.86 10.73 2.31
CA GLN A 56 -1.02 10.01 1.36
C GLN A 56 0.41 9.91 1.90
N CYS A 57 1.02 8.74 1.83
CA CYS A 57 2.44 8.59 2.16
C CYS A 57 3.31 9.30 1.13
N ASP A 58 4.34 9.97 1.65
CA ASP A 58 5.34 10.67 0.84
C ASP A 58 6.72 10.43 1.47
N ALA A 59 7.65 9.90 0.69
CA ALA A 59 8.99 9.59 1.18
C ALA A 59 9.81 10.84 1.55
N ASP A 60 9.37 12.02 1.17
CA ASP A 60 9.94 13.30 1.63
C ASP A 60 9.49 13.69 3.03
N VAL A 61 8.46 13.02 3.58
CA VAL A 61 7.82 13.39 4.85
C VAL A 61 7.92 12.24 5.85
N LEU A 62 8.75 12.39 6.88
CA LEU A 62 8.96 11.36 7.90
C LEU A 62 7.65 10.92 8.57
N ALA A 63 6.80 11.88 8.96
CA ALA A 63 5.57 11.56 9.69
C ALA A 63 4.61 10.69 8.89
N GLU A 64 4.60 10.81 7.57
CA GLU A 64 3.78 10.00 6.66
C GLU A 64 4.42 8.65 6.36
N THR A 65 5.75 8.63 6.22
CA THR A 65 6.52 7.41 5.93
C THR A 65 6.63 6.49 7.15
N ASP A 66 6.79 7.03 8.36
CA ASP A 66 6.93 6.27 9.62
C ASP A 66 5.58 5.99 10.31
N ALA A 67 4.47 6.26 9.65
CA ALA A 67 3.14 6.01 10.16
C ALA A 67 2.74 4.52 10.09
N LEU A 68 1.61 4.17 10.74
CA LEU A 68 0.87 2.97 10.37
C LEU A 68 0.35 3.18 8.95
N ILE A 69 0.74 2.33 8.01
CA ILE A 69 0.40 2.49 6.60
C ILE A 69 -0.72 1.55 6.15
N GLY A 70 -1.43 1.94 5.10
CA GLY A 70 -2.47 1.13 4.49
C GLY A 70 -2.84 1.63 3.09
N PHE A 71 -3.37 0.73 2.26
CA PHE A 71 -3.91 1.09 0.95
C PHE A 71 -5.36 1.55 1.07
N CYS A 72 -5.67 2.70 0.48
CA CYS A 72 -7.01 3.24 0.40
C CYS A 72 -7.89 2.39 -0.54
N CYS A 73 -9.05 1.97 -0.06
CA CYS A 73 -9.92 1.05 -0.79
C CYS A 73 -10.98 1.73 -1.67
N ALA A 74 -11.03 3.06 -1.68
CA ALA A 74 -11.97 3.81 -2.52
C ALA A 74 -11.44 5.23 -2.76
N THR A 75 -11.91 5.87 -3.81
CA THR A 75 -11.67 7.30 -4.05
C THR A 75 -12.65 8.13 -3.21
N VAL A 76 -12.12 9.02 -2.38
CA VAL A 76 -12.89 9.80 -1.41
C VAL A 76 -12.35 11.23 -1.29
N ASN A 77 -13.18 12.13 -0.74
CA ASN A 77 -12.75 13.49 -0.42
C ASN A 77 -12.25 13.59 1.02
N THR A 78 -11.63 14.72 1.35
CA THR A 78 -11.27 15.07 2.71
C THR A 78 -12.46 14.91 3.67
N ASP A 79 -12.21 14.36 4.85
CA ASP A 79 -13.17 14.08 5.91
C ASP A 79 -14.20 12.96 5.62
N ASP A 80 -14.15 12.34 4.44
CA ASP A 80 -14.93 11.14 4.17
C ASP A 80 -14.37 9.93 4.92
N THR A 81 -15.25 8.98 5.23
CA THR A 81 -14.85 7.69 5.78
C THR A 81 -14.52 6.71 4.66
N VAL A 82 -13.47 5.93 4.86
CA VAL A 82 -13.01 4.94 3.87
C VAL A 82 -12.30 3.77 4.56
N ASN A 83 -12.31 2.61 3.94
CA ASN A 83 -11.56 1.46 4.42
C ASN A 83 -10.12 1.50 3.90
N PHE A 84 -9.20 1.06 4.75
CA PHE A 84 -7.79 0.84 4.45
C PHE A 84 -7.41 -0.61 4.66
N ILE A 85 -6.65 -1.17 3.75
CA ILE A 85 -6.00 -2.46 3.94
C ILE A 85 -4.67 -2.23 4.67
N LEU A 86 -4.48 -2.90 5.80
CA LEU A 86 -3.37 -2.59 6.70
C LEU A 86 -2.18 -3.53 6.58
N SER A 87 -2.37 -4.80 6.33
CA SER A 87 -1.23 -5.70 6.28
C SER A 87 -1.57 -7.08 5.75
N ARG A 88 -0.49 -7.83 5.41
CA ARG A 88 -0.54 -9.18 4.83
C ARG A 88 -1.58 -9.28 3.74
N ALA A 89 -1.46 -8.37 2.79
CA ALA A 89 -2.39 -8.28 1.69
C ALA A 89 -1.68 -8.53 0.36
N VAL A 90 -2.36 -9.19 -0.54
CA VAL A 90 -2.02 -9.11 -1.96
C VAL A 90 -2.86 -7.99 -2.56
N VAL A 91 -2.19 -7.02 -3.15
CA VAL A 91 -2.81 -5.82 -3.72
C VAL A 91 -2.53 -5.80 -5.20
N ARG A 92 -3.56 -5.57 -6.01
CA ARG A 92 -3.48 -5.51 -7.46
C ARG A 92 -4.01 -4.18 -7.98
N ASP A 93 -3.25 -3.61 -8.90
CA ASP A 93 -3.62 -2.45 -9.71
C ASP A 93 -3.10 -2.67 -11.13
N ASP A 94 -3.99 -2.75 -12.10
CA ASP A 94 -3.64 -3.04 -13.49
C ASP A 94 -2.91 -1.89 -14.19
N THR A 95 -2.82 -0.72 -13.54
CA THR A 95 -1.98 0.39 -14.01
C THR A 95 -0.50 0.20 -13.66
N TRP A 96 -0.18 -0.67 -12.72
CA TRP A 96 1.21 -1.00 -12.41
C TRP A 96 1.86 -1.77 -13.56
N ALA A 97 3.17 -1.60 -13.71
CA ALA A 97 3.96 -2.26 -14.75
C ALA A 97 5.32 -2.69 -14.17
N TRP A 98 5.28 -3.48 -13.10
CA TRP A 98 6.49 -3.95 -12.41
C TRP A 98 7.35 -4.79 -13.35
N ALA A 99 8.61 -4.38 -13.52
CA ALA A 99 9.53 -5.05 -14.42
C ALA A 99 10.21 -6.28 -13.80
N THR A 100 10.41 -6.27 -12.48
CA THR A 100 11.19 -7.31 -11.79
C THR A 100 10.35 -8.00 -10.71
N ILE A 101 9.97 -9.23 -10.98
CA ILE A 101 9.27 -10.09 -10.01
C ILE A 101 10.21 -10.38 -8.83
N GLY A 102 9.69 -10.28 -7.61
CA GLY A 102 10.45 -10.47 -6.37
C GLY A 102 11.21 -9.22 -5.91
N ALA A 103 11.19 -8.12 -6.68
CA ALA A 103 11.79 -6.87 -6.24
C ALA A 103 11.08 -6.33 -4.99
N ALA A 104 11.83 -5.67 -4.11
CA ALA A 104 11.26 -4.95 -2.98
C ALA A 104 10.50 -3.70 -3.46
N VAL A 105 9.42 -3.37 -2.76
CA VAL A 105 8.60 -2.20 -3.03
C VAL A 105 8.71 -1.22 -1.86
N TYR A 106 8.78 0.06 -2.18
CA TYR A 106 9.01 1.14 -1.23
C TYR A 106 7.96 2.24 -1.36
N VAL A 107 7.84 3.07 -0.31
CA VAL A 107 7.13 4.36 -0.39
C VAL A 107 7.84 5.23 -1.42
N ASP A 108 7.07 5.87 -2.30
CA ASP A 108 7.60 6.80 -3.30
C ASP A 108 7.63 8.24 -2.77
N VAL A 109 8.43 9.09 -3.37
CA VAL A 109 8.43 10.56 -3.20
C VAL A 109 7.20 11.23 -3.86
N ASN A 110 6.49 10.52 -4.71
CA ASN A 110 5.21 10.96 -5.22
C ASN A 110 4.10 10.52 -4.28
N SER A 111 3.42 11.47 -3.66
CA SER A 111 2.41 11.22 -2.63
C SER A 111 1.40 10.13 -3.01
N GLY A 112 1.23 9.16 -2.14
CA GLY A 112 0.33 8.02 -2.32
C GLY A 112 0.83 6.93 -3.28
N ALA A 113 1.97 7.12 -3.94
CA ALA A 113 2.54 6.15 -4.88
C ALA A 113 3.51 5.18 -4.18
N ILE A 114 3.85 4.11 -4.89
CA ILE A 114 4.84 3.11 -4.50
C ILE A 114 5.82 2.85 -5.66
N VAL A 115 7.02 2.43 -5.33
CA VAL A 115 8.11 2.24 -6.31
C VAL A 115 8.94 1.00 -6.00
N ASP A 116 9.54 0.39 -7.01
CA ASP A 116 10.42 -0.80 -6.88
C ASP A 116 11.92 -0.46 -6.75
N ALA A 117 12.24 0.80 -6.50
CA ALA A 117 13.59 1.27 -6.23
C ALA A 117 13.57 2.25 -5.04
N ALA A 118 14.42 1.98 -4.04
CA ALA A 118 14.57 2.91 -2.92
C ALA A 118 15.13 4.25 -3.40
N SER A 119 14.64 5.36 -2.82
CA SER A 119 15.22 6.68 -3.06
C SER A 119 16.70 6.70 -2.68
N THR A 120 17.47 7.44 -3.44
CA THR A 120 18.89 7.74 -3.16
C THR A 120 19.13 9.23 -2.92
N THR A 121 18.06 10.02 -2.88
CA THR A 121 18.12 11.46 -2.64
C THR A 121 18.31 11.72 -1.16
N GLU A 122 19.29 12.57 -0.82
CA GLU A 122 19.55 13.00 0.56
C GLU A 122 18.32 13.66 1.17
N GLY A 123 17.95 13.24 2.37
CA GLY A 123 16.80 13.74 3.11
C GLY A 123 15.51 12.95 2.91
N ASP A 124 15.45 12.08 1.90
CA ASP A 124 14.30 11.18 1.72
C ASP A 124 14.30 10.07 2.76
N PHE A 125 13.14 9.50 3.01
CA PHE A 125 12.92 8.40 3.95
C PHE A 125 12.58 7.11 3.20
N VAL A 126 13.43 6.11 3.31
CA VAL A 126 13.24 4.80 2.69
C VAL A 126 12.49 3.87 3.63
N ARG A 127 11.35 3.37 3.19
CA ARG A 127 10.61 2.32 3.87
C ARG A 127 10.18 1.25 2.89
N LYS A 128 10.63 0.02 3.12
CA LYS A 128 10.16 -1.13 2.36
C LYS A 128 8.76 -1.54 2.85
N ILE A 129 7.84 -1.77 1.92
CA ILE A 129 6.45 -2.11 2.22
C ILE A 129 6.01 -3.45 1.65
N GLY A 130 6.85 -4.12 0.91
CA GLY A 130 6.49 -5.42 0.33
C GLY A 130 7.38 -5.86 -0.81
N TYR A 131 6.83 -6.74 -1.63
CA TYR A 131 7.52 -7.34 -2.76
C TYR A 131 6.59 -7.48 -3.97
N VAL A 132 7.17 -7.34 -5.17
CA VAL A 132 6.48 -7.57 -6.44
C VAL A 132 6.17 -9.06 -6.61
N LEU A 133 4.92 -9.40 -6.86
CA LEU A 133 4.47 -10.76 -7.16
C LEU A 133 4.22 -11.00 -8.65
N SER A 134 3.73 -9.98 -9.35
CA SER A 134 3.51 -9.99 -10.79
C SER A 134 3.66 -8.57 -11.35
N SER A 135 3.52 -8.40 -12.65
CA SER A 135 3.57 -7.06 -13.27
C SER A 135 2.54 -6.08 -12.71
N VAL A 136 1.47 -6.57 -12.08
CA VAL A 136 0.35 -5.77 -11.59
C VAL A 136 -0.01 -6.01 -10.12
N ALA A 137 0.75 -6.84 -9.40
CA ALA A 137 0.43 -7.20 -8.01
C ALA A 137 1.65 -7.21 -7.11
N ILE A 138 1.43 -6.84 -5.85
CA ILE A 138 2.43 -6.87 -4.79
C ILE A 138 1.93 -7.64 -3.57
N MET A 139 2.86 -8.20 -2.80
CA MET A 139 2.65 -8.56 -1.42
C MET A 139 2.91 -7.33 -0.56
N PHE A 140 1.91 -6.87 0.18
CA PHE A 140 2.00 -5.74 1.08
C PHE A 140 2.09 -6.18 2.54
N GLU A 141 3.01 -5.58 3.27
CA GLU A 141 3.20 -5.79 4.71
C GLU A 141 3.64 -4.50 5.41
N GLN A 142 3.37 -4.41 6.72
CA GLN A 142 3.91 -3.35 7.60
C GLN A 142 5.38 -3.65 7.91
N LEU A 143 6.26 -3.52 6.91
CA LEU A 143 7.66 -3.90 7.03
C LEU A 143 8.54 -2.74 7.48
N GLY A 144 9.56 -3.13 8.22
CA GLY A 144 10.81 -2.41 8.35
C GLY A 144 10.80 -1.06 9.06
N ALA A 145 11.98 -0.70 9.51
CA ALA A 145 12.26 0.64 9.99
C ALA A 145 12.35 1.62 8.80
N VAL A 146 12.02 2.87 9.06
CA VAL A 146 12.28 3.98 8.14
C VAL A 146 13.74 4.38 8.28
N VAL A 147 14.41 4.58 7.16
CA VAL A 147 15.81 5.02 7.10
C VAL A 147 15.90 6.29 6.28
N GLU A 148 16.46 7.35 6.87
CA GLU A 148 16.77 8.57 6.14
C GLU A 148 17.99 8.37 5.25
N VAL A 149 17.92 8.83 4.01
CA VAL A 149 19.04 8.83 3.08
C VAL A 149 20.02 9.93 3.50
N GLY A 150 21.19 9.52 4.00
CA GLY A 150 22.23 10.44 4.41
C GLY A 150 22.98 11.09 3.26
N ALA A 151 23.68 12.19 3.56
CA ALA A 151 24.59 12.83 2.62
C ALA A 151 25.67 11.85 2.13
N ALA A 152 25.95 11.88 0.83
CA ALA A 152 27.09 11.14 0.30
C ALA A 152 28.39 11.62 0.96
N PRO A 153 29.31 10.72 1.32
CA PRO A 153 30.59 11.08 1.93
C PRO A 153 31.48 11.91 1.00
#